data_539a4ecbb4c25d5dfe341ea87cf97797
#
_entry.id   539a4ecbb4c25d5dfe341ea87cf97797
#
_cell.length_a   1.000
_cell.length_b   1.000
_cell.length_c   1.000
_cell.angle_alpha   90.00
_cell.angle_beta   90.00
_cell.angle_gamma   90.00
#
_symmetry.space_group_name_H-M   'P 1'
#
loop_
_entity.id
_entity.type
_entity.pdbx_description
1 polymer ?
#
loop_
_entity_poly.entity_id
_entity_poly.type
_entity_poly.pdbx_seq_one_letter_code
_entity_poly.pdbx_strand_id
1 'polypeptide(L)'
;MRTDSSIRSVVLMILPDFMKRMRLAAFVLVCTFPALMLNGQSSSSTKQRMESVEENLARYVVLSGSSNEHLRLASQMAALHVPAVSLAAIHDGRIDWAQAYGVSSLGGAPATTKTLFGAASISKTVTAMGVLKLVEEHRIDLDSDVNRYLKSWRIPDNNFTAEKKVTVRELLNHTSGIGTHNGDIYDPSQTLPTLLQMLDGEKPARNAPVRVEAVPGTGFAYSNGGYMVLDLLVEDVTGETFARYMKRSVLDPIGMRDSTFDAPLTSDYAVRAATPYWEDGKTPTPPAKFVEPNLAAGGLWTTPTDLAKFLIEVQREYAGTSNKVLSQSTMRLMLTPGLGPAPKRRWGLGFEIGGGPGNLYVRHEGSGVFEDDMVAYLRGNGIVVMTSGGDGGPLTEEILRSAGRVYGFPDFKPVEHSTVAVSPETLRRFIGTYGYVKVAMDGNALTAEIPVGSTPKRLYPESQTHYFVLDGPQELSFDVDAQQVVTGVEFITPMGHHSLEKSKKAE
;
A
#
# COMPACT_ATOMS: atom_id res chain seq x y z
N MET A 1 14.44 20.25 -77.67
CA MET A 1 15.87 20.27 -78.07
C MET A 1 16.53 19.22 -77.20
N ARG A 2 16.78 18.07 -77.76
CA ARG A 2 18.08 17.57 -78.23
C ARG A 2 19.06 17.48 -77.08
N THR A 3 19.72 16.42 -76.75
CA THR A 3 20.18 15.15 -77.32
C THR A 3 21.15 14.60 -76.23
N ASP A 4 21.29 13.47 -75.93
CA ASP A 4 21.62 12.20 -76.56
C ASP A 4 22.86 11.59 -75.94
N SER A 5 22.82 10.38 -75.70
CA SER A 5 23.75 9.29 -75.98
C SER A 5 25.04 9.22 -75.11
N SER A 6 25.66 8.13 -74.84
CA SER A 6 25.51 6.72 -75.18
C SER A 6 26.74 5.95 -74.61
N ILE A 7 26.56 4.73 -74.17
CA ILE A 7 27.24 3.49 -74.61
C ILE A 7 28.70 3.17 -74.16
N ARG A 8 28.83 1.95 -73.69
CA ARG A 8 29.93 0.97 -73.75
C ARG A 8 30.82 0.83 -72.52
N SER A 9 31.27 -0.30 -72.09
CA SER A 9 31.24 -1.69 -72.62
C SER A 9 31.63 -2.70 -71.53
N VAL A 10 31.10 -3.87 -71.69
CA VAL A 10 31.42 -5.17 -71.08
C VAL A 10 32.91 -5.51 -71.11
N VAL A 11 33.48 -6.01 -69.98
CA VAL A 11 34.52 -7.05 -70.04
C VAL A 11 34.23 -8.08 -68.97
N LEU A 12 33.94 -9.26 -69.44
CA LEU A 12 33.83 -10.54 -68.73
C LEU A 12 35.23 -11.10 -68.45
N MET A 13 35.52 -11.47 -67.21
CA MET A 13 36.61 -12.45 -67.02
C MET A 13 36.26 -13.37 -65.83
N ILE A 14 36.21 -14.64 -66.18
CA ILE A 14 35.96 -15.84 -65.38
C ILE A 14 37.23 -16.15 -64.55
N LEU A 15 37.11 -16.37 -63.27
CA LEU A 15 38.06 -17.14 -62.47
C LEU A 15 37.33 -17.86 -61.33
N PRO A 16 37.80 -19.04 -60.84
CA PRO A 16 36.91 -20.14 -60.53
C PRO A 16 36.54 -20.38 -59.06
N ASP A 17 35.45 -21.12 -58.92
CA ASP A 17 34.84 -21.67 -57.71
C ASP A 17 35.76 -22.58 -56.86
N PHE A 18 36.68 -22.06 -56.08
CA PHE A 18 37.38 -22.91 -55.12
C PHE A 18 37.60 -22.28 -53.72
N MET A 19 37.25 -21.07 -53.47
CA MET A 19 37.47 -20.41 -52.18
C MET A 19 36.19 -20.02 -51.41
N LYS A 20 35.01 -20.52 -51.84
CA LYS A 20 33.74 -20.24 -51.14
C LYS A 20 33.22 -21.30 -50.16
N ARG A 21 33.96 -22.42 -49.98
CA ARG A 21 33.51 -23.51 -49.09
C ARG A 21 34.23 -23.64 -47.75
N MET A 22 35.13 -22.76 -47.39
CA MET A 22 35.88 -22.83 -46.11
C MET A 22 35.69 -21.65 -45.15
N ARG A 23 34.67 -20.78 -45.36
CA ARG A 23 34.38 -19.69 -44.45
C ARG A 23 32.98 -19.74 -43.78
N LEU A 24 32.23 -20.86 -43.93
CA LEU A 24 30.89 -20.98 -43.34
C LEU A 24 30.83 -21.95 -42.15
N ALA A 25 31.96 -22.59 -41.76
CA ALA A 25 31.99 -23.53 -40.65
C ALA A 25 32.60 -22.98 -39.34
N ALA A 26 33.10 -21.74 -39.34
CA ALA A 26 33.75 -21.14 -38.16
C ALA A 26 32.93 -20.07 -37.46
N PHE A 27 31.69 -19.79 -37.89
CA PHE A 27 30.88 -18.68 -37.34
C PHE A 27 29.62 -19.13 -36.55
N VAL A 28 29.40 -20.44 -36.39
CA VAL A 28 28.20 -20.98 -35.65
C VAL A 28 28.54 -21.47 -34.24
N LEU A 29 29.82 -21.49 -33.82
CA LEU A 29 30.19 -22.05 -32.51
C LEU A 29 30.56 -21.02 -31.43
N VAL A 30 30.31 -19.72 -31.62
CA VAL A 30 30.69 -18.67 -30.63
C VAL A 30 29.44 -17.93 -30.05
N CYS A 31 28.22 -18.18 -30.55
CA CYS A 31 27.03 -17.45 -30.05
C CYS A 31 26.15 -18.18 -29.06
N THR A 32 26.48 -19.37 -28.57
CA THR A 32 25.62 -20.10 -27.63
C THR A 32 26.12 -20.16 -26.18
N PHE A 33 27.29 -19.61 -25.85
CA PHE A 33 27.84 -19.66 -24.50
C PHE A 33 27.56 -18.46 -23.58
N PRO A 34 27.23 -17.25 -24.05
CA PRO A 34 26.91 -16.15 -23.11
C PRO A 34 25.49 -16.20 -22.51
N ALA A 35 24.51 -16.81 -23.20
CA ALA A 35 23.13 -16.81 -22.73
C ALA A 35 22.85 -17.73 -21.53
N LEU A 36 23.55 -18.86 -21.44
CA LEU A 36 23.41 -19.77 -20.29
C LEU A 36 24.15 -19.25 -19.04
N MET A 37 25.27 -18.58 -19.21
CA MET A 37 25.99 -17.98 -18.08
C MET A 37 25.27 -16.74 -17.54
N LEU A 38 24.64 -15.92 -18.40
CA LEU A 38 23.82 -14.77 -17.96
C LEU A 38 22.55 -15.21 -17.21
N ASN A 39 21.89 -16.28 -17.64
CA ASN A 39 20.72 -16.81 -16.94
C ASN A 39 21.09 -17.45 -15.58
N GLY A 40 22.24 -18.11 -15.47
CA GLY A 40 22.73 -18.68 -14.22
C GLY A 40 23.17 -17.62 -13.21
N GLN A 41 23.82 -16.55 -13.64
CA GLN A 41 24.19 -15.42 -12.78
C GLN A 41 22.97 -14.60 -12.37
N SER A 42 21.98 -14.41 -13.25
CA SER A 42 20.72 -13.72 -12.94
C SER A 42 19.91 -14.49 -11.88
N SER A 43 19.78 -15.81 -12.01
CA SER A 43 19.04 -16.63 -11.04
C SER A 43 19.73 -16.70 -9.67
N SER A 44 21.05 -16.75 -9.62
CA SER A 44 21.81 -16.74 -8.34
C SER A 44 21.69 -15.38 -7.65
N SER A 45 21.70 -14.27 -8.40
CA SER A 45 21.54 -12.92 -7.85
C SER A 45 20.12 -12.66 -7.33
N THR A 46 19.09 -13.16 -8.02
CA THR A 46 17.69 -13.09 -7.56
C THR A 46 17.49 -13.86 -6.26
N LYS A 47 17.96 -15.10 -6.19
CA LYS A 47 17.92 -15.92 -4.97
C LYS A 47 18.63 -15.22 -3.80
N GLN A 48 19.80 -14.64 -4.03
CA GLN A 48 20.56 -13.92 -3.02
C GLN A 48 19.80 -12.68 -2.52
N ARG A 49 19.12 -11.93 -3.41
CA ARG A 49 18.27 -10.79 -3.01
C ARG A 49 17.09 -11.24 -2.15
N MET A 50 16.40 -12.31 -2.56
CA MET A 50 15.29 -12.89 -1.81
C MET A 50 15.75 -13.30 -0.39
N GLU A 51 16.79 -14.13 -0.29
CA GLU A 51 17.39 -14.56 0.99
C GLU A 51 17.83 -13.34 1.84
N SER A 52 18.39 -12.30 1.20
CA SER A 52 18.81 -11.08 1.91
C SER A 52 17.62 -10.31 2.49
N VAL A 53 16.47 -10.29 1.82
CA VAL A 53 15.24 -9.69 2.36
C VAL A 53 14.72 -10.51 3.55
N GLU A 54 14.68 -11.84 3.44
CA GLU A 54 14.12 -12.75 4.43
C GLU A 54 14.94 -12.87 5.71
N GLU A 55 16.26 -12.80 5.60
CA GLU A 55 17.20 -13.05 6.69
C GLU A 55 17.66 -11.77 7.41
N ASN A 56 17.25 -10.58 6.92
CA ASN A 56 17.72 -9.31 7.45
C ASN A 56 16.59 -8.29 7.61
N LEU A 57 15.48 -8.69 8.23
CA LEU A 57 14.41 -7.74 8.56
C LEU A 57 14.95 -6.66 9.51
N ALA A 58 14.37 -5.49 9.46
CA ALA A 58 14.84 -4.35 10.26
C ALA A 58 13.66 -3.61 10.89
N ARG A 59 13.73 -3.42 12.20
CA ARG A 59 12.78 -2.59 12.95
C ARG A 59 12.79 -1.15 12.47
N TYR A 60 11.75 -0.42 12.82
CA TYR A 60 11.66 1.01 12.52
C TYR A 60 12.82 1.76 13.18
N VAL A 61 13.09 1.49 14.44
CA VAL A 61 14.22 2.08 15.18
C VAL A 61 15.29 1.03 15.42
N VAL A 62 16.56 1.45 15.24
CA VAL A 62 17.77 0.71 15.60
C VAL A 62 18.53 1.49 16.67
N LEU A 63 18.93 0.83 17.75
CA LEU A 63 19.69 1.46 18.82
C LEU A 63 21.14 1.63 18.42
N SER A 64 21.68 2.84 18.58
CA SER A 64 23.08 3.16 18.32
C SER A 64 24.01 2.25 19.12
N GLY A 65 24.97 1.64 18.43
CA GLY A 65 25.94 0.74 19.06
C GLY A 65 25.42 -0.66 19.38
N SER A 66 24.14 -0.97 19.14
CA SER A 66 23.66 -2.34 19.15
C SER A 66 24.15 -3.08 17.89
N SER A 67 24.56 -4.35 18.03
CA SER A 67 24.71 -5.22 16.89
C SER A 67 23.34 -5.29 16.19
N ASN A 68 23.31 -4.99 14.89
CA ASN A 68 22.08 -5.17 14.10
C ASN A 68 21.57 -6.59 14.35
N GLU A 69 20.46 -6.73 15.07
CA GLU A 69 19.79 -8.01 15.17
C GLU A 69 19.37 -8.42 13.76
N HIS A 70 19.89 -9.54 13.30
CA HIS A 70 19.45 -10.15 12.05
C HIS A 70 18.08 -10.81 12.30
N LEU A 71 17.02 -10.04 12.20
CA LEU A 71 15.67 -10.55 12.33
C LEU A 71 15.33 -11.36 11.08
N ARG A 72 14.87 -12.60 11.28
CA ARG A 72 14.49 -13.50 10.20
C ARG A 72 12.98 -13.49 10.01
N LEU A 73 12.53 -13.52 8.77
CA LEU A 73 11.10 -13.52 8.45
C LEU A 73 10.33 -14.60 9.23
N ALA A 74 10.80 -15.84 9.23
CA ALA A 74 10.14 -16.93 9.94
C ALA A 74 10.04 -16.69 11.46
N SER A 75 11.07 -16.09 12.06
CA SER A 75 11.08 -15.77 13.49
C SER A 75 10.13 -14.61 13.81
N GLN A 76 10.08 -13.59 12.95
CA GLN A 76 9.18 -12.44 13.14
C GLN A 76 7.73 -12.82 12.89
N MET A 77 7.42 -13.65 11.89
CA MET A 77 6.08 -14.21 11.72
C MET A 77 5.58 -14.92 13.00
N ALA A 78 6.46 -15.69 13.65
CA ALA A 78 6.11 -16.37 14.89
C ALA A 78 5.96 -15.38 16.07
N ALA A 79 6.86 -14.41 16.20
CA ALA A 79 6.85 -13.43 17.29
C ALA A 79 5.67 -12.44 17.19
N LEU A 80 5.27 -12.08 15.97
CA LEU A 80 4.16 -11.17 15.67
C LEU A 80 2.86 -11.92 15.36
N HIS A 81 2.84 -13.22 15.58
CA HIS A 81 1.65 -14.08 15.41
C HIS A 81 0.99 -13.98 14.02
N VAL A 82 1.78 -13.87 12.95
CA VAL A 82 1.29 -13.76 11.57
C VAL A 82 1.28 -15.14 10.91
N PRO A 83 0.10 -15.76 10.68
CA PRO A 83 -0.01 -17.11 10.14
C PRO A 83 0.46 -17.27 8.70
N ALA A 84 0.27 -16.25 7.86
CA ALA A 84 0.73 -16.24 6.48
C ALA A 84 1.25 -14.87 6.06
N VAL A 85 2.31 -14.90 5.24
CA VAL A 85 2.86 -13.75 4.50
C VAL A 85 3.04 -14.13 3.05
N SER A 86 2.69 -13.26 2.14
CA SER A 86 3.01 -13.40 0.72
C SER A 86 3.66 -12.13 0.19
N LEU A 87 4.69 -12.28 -0.63
CA LEU A 87 5.58 -11.21 -1.08
C LEU A 87 5.73 -11.22 -2.60
N ALA A 88 5.91 -10.06 -3.20
CA ALA A 88 6.41 -9.93 -4.57
C ALA A 88 7.34 -8.71 -4.68
N ALA A 89 8.59 -8.94 -5.05
CA ALA A 89 9.57 -7.89 -5.26
C ALA A 89 9.66 -7.49 -6.74
N ILE A 90 9.86 -6.20 -6.98
CA ILE A 90 10.03 -5.60 -8.30
C ILE A 90 11.45 -5.09 -8.41
N HIS A 91 12.14 -5.46 -9.48
CA HIS A 91 13.48 -4.97 -9.82
C HIS A 91 13.56 -4.65 -11.31
N ASP A 92 14.05 -3.47 -11.63
CA ASP A 92 14.17 -2.96 -13.01
C ASP A 92 12.87 -3.11 -13.82
N GLY A 93 11.74 -2.77 -13.22
CA GLY A 93 10.41 -2.80 -13.85
C GLY A 93 9.89 -4.18 -14.20
N ARG A 94 10.36 -5.22 -13.49
CA ARG A 94 9.93 -6.63 -13.61
C ARG A 94 9.76 -7.26 -12.24
N ILE A 95 8.92 -8.28 -12.16
CA ILE A 95 8.87 -9.12 -10.96
C ILE A 95 10.20 -9.88 -10.86
N ASP A 96 10.95 -9.62 -9.81
CA ASP A 96 12.21 -10.29 -9.51
C ASP A 96 11.96 -11.68 -8.91
N TRP A 97 11.10 -11.73 -7.91
CA TRP A 97 10.63 -12.96 -7.28
C TRP A 97 9.26 -12.73 -6.61
N ALA A 98 8.57 -13.84 -6.35
CA ALA A 98 7.37 -13.88 -5.51
C ALA A 98 7.40 -15.15 -4.67
N GLN A 99 7.05 -15.05 -3.37
CA GLN A 99 7.09 -16.15 -2.43
C GLN A 99 5.99 -15.99 -1.37
N ALA A 100 5.54 -17.11 -0.82
CA ALA A 100 4.60 -17.13 0.29
C ALA A 100 5.08 -18.07 1.39
N TYR A 101 4.73 -17.74 2.63
CA TYR A 101 5.15 -18.43 3.85
C TYR A 101 3.95 -18.66 4.76
N GLY A 102 4.05 -19.72 5.57
CA GLY A 102 3.00 -20.08 6.52
C GLY A 102 1.83 -20.81 5.86
N VAL A 103 0.63 -20.63 6.40
CA VAL A 103 -0.59 -21.37 6.02
C VAL A 103 -1.75 -20.43 5.71
N SER A 104 -2.52 -20.72 4.66
CA SER A 104 -3.69 -19.89 4.27
C SER A 104 -4.79 -19.85 5.33
N SER A 105 -4.86 -20.90 6.14
CA SER A 105 -5.68 -20.97 7.36
C SER A 105 -5.02 -21.94 8.34
N LEU A 106 -5.23 -21.76 9.66
CA LEU A 106 -4.69 -22.68 10.66
C LEU A 106 -5.27 -24.08 10.46
N GLY A 107 -4.38 -25.08 10.40
CA GLY A 107 -4.75 -26.45 10.06
C GLY A 107 -5.06 -26.69 8.57
N GLY A 108 -4.96 -25.67 7.74
CA GLY A 108 -5.19 -25.73 6.29
C GLY A 108 -3.93 -25.94 5.46
N ALA A 109 -4.05 -25.68 4.16
CA ALA A 109 -2.96 -25.84 3.22
C ALA A 109 -1.88 -24.74 3.41
N PRO A 110 -0.62 -25.01 3.00
CA PRO A 110 0.40 -23.97 2.92
C PRO A 110 -0.07 -22.79 2.06
N ALA A 111 0.29 -21.58 2.48
CA ALA A 111 0.10 -20.39 1.65
C ALA A 111 0.98 -20.48 0.40
N THR A 112 0.48 -19.99 -0.72
CA THR A 112 1.18 -19.97 -2.01
C THR A 112 1.10 -18.57 -2.63
N THR A 113 1.88 -18.32 -3.66
CA THR A 113 1.80 -17.07 -4.45
C THR A 113 0.45 -16.88 -5.17
N LYS A 114 -0.46 -17.86 -5.07
CA LYS A 114 -1.83 -17.85 -5.57
C LYS A 114 -2.87 -17.69 -4.46
N THR A 115 -2.46 -17.69 -3.20
CA THR A 115 -3.34 -17.39 -2.07
C THR A 115 -3.79 -15.93 -2.17
N LEU A 116 -5.09 -15.72 -2.02
CA LEU A 116 -5.71 -14.40 -2.09
C LEU A 116 -5.78 -13.77 -0.70
N PHE A 117 -5.49 -12.50 -0.65
CA PHE A 117 -5.66 -11.67 0.54
C PHE A 117 -6.62 -10.53 0.21
N GLY A 118 -7.38 -10.06 1.19
CA GLY A 118 -8.17 -8.85 1.04
C GLY A 118 -7.24 -7.65 1.13
N ALA A 119 -7.17 -6.86 0.06
CA ALA A 119 -6.21 -5.76 -0.07
C ALA A 119 -6.62 -4.51 0.73
N ALA A 120 -7.75 -4.55 1.41
CA ALA A 120 -8.26 -3.42 2.18
C ALA A 120 -8.09 -2.10 1.38
N SER A 121 -7.54 -1.07 2.00
CA SER A 121 -7.41 0.26 1.38
C SER A 121 -6.50 0.35 0.15
N ILE A 122 -5.67 -0.63 -0.14
CA ILE A 122 -4.95 -0.71 -1.42
C ILE A 122 -5.94 -0.74 -2.60
N SER A 123 -7.15 -1.22 -2.40
CA SER A 123 -8.27 -1.17 -3.37
C SER A 123 -8.46 0.22 -3.97
N LYS A 124 -8.24 1.27 -3.19
CA LYS A 124 -8.43 2.67 -3.61
C LYS A 124 -7.51 3.07 -4.77
N THR A 125 -6.29 2.56 -4.79
CA THR A 125 -5.33 2.88 -5.86
C THR A 125 -5.79 2.30 -7.20
N VAL A 126 -6.28 1.06 -7.15
CA VAL A 126 -6.81 0.35 -8.33
C VAL A 126 -8.12 1.00 -8.81
N THR A 127 -9.01 1.35 -7.85
CA THR A 127 -10.23 2.12 -8.12
C THR A 127 -9.94 3.46 -8.79
N ALA A 128 -8.97 4.20 -8.27
CA ALA A 128 -8.59 5.51 -8.81
C ALA A 128 -8.13 5.42 -10.26
N MET A 129 -7.38 4.38 -10.62
CA MET A 129 -7.00 4.11 -12.02
C MET A 129 -8.24 3.88 -12.90
N GLY A 130 -9.23 3.14 -12.43
CA GLY A 130 -10.50 2.94 -13.13
C GLY A 130 -11.32 4.22 -13.31
N VAL A 131 -11.40 5.05 -12.27
CA VAL A 131 -12.09 6.35 -12.35
C VAL A 131 -11.38 7.29 -13.33
N LEU A 132 -10.03 7.35 -13.30
CA LEU A 132 -9.25 8.16 -14.23
C LEU A 132 -9.36 7.66 -15.69
N LYS A 133 -9.66 6.38 -15.88
CA LYS A 133 -10.00 5.87 -17.21
C LYS A 133 -11.27 6.50 -17.77
N LEU A 134 -12.29 6.70 -16.94
CA LEU A 134 -13.51 7.42 -17.33
C LEU A 134 -13.23 8.90 -17.65
N VAL A 135 -12.28 9.53 -16.93
CA VAL A 135 -11.83 10.89 -17.24
C VAL A 135 -11.16 10.95 -18.61
N GLU A 136 -10.27 10.01 -18.89
CA GLU A 136 -9.55 9.91 -20.16
C GLU A 136 -10.49 9.64 -21.37
N GLU A 137 -11.56 8.90 -21.12
CA GLU A 137 -12.64 8.65 -22.06
C GLU A 137 -13.64 9.83 -22.20
N HIS A 138 -13.40 10.94 -21.52
CA HIS A 138 -14.26 12.13 -21.47
C HIS A 138 -15.70 11.85 -20.99
N ARG A 139 -15.90 10.81 -20.23
CA ARG A 139 -17.20 10.46 -19.64
C ARG A 139 -17.49 11.24 -18.36
N ILE A 140 -16.45 11.65 -17.66
CA ILE A 140 -16.50 12.50 -16.46
C ILE A 140 -15.37 13.52 -16.53
N ASP A 141 -15.53 14.63 -15.80
CA ASP A 141 -14.53 15.67 -15.58
C ASP A 141 -14.13 15.68 -14.11
N LEU A 142 -12.83 15.71 -13.85
CA LEU A 142 -12.28 15.66 -12.47
C LEU A 142 -12.74 16.83 -11.59
N ASP A 143 -12.92 18.00 -12.17
CA ASP A 143 -13.14 19.25 -11.48
C ASP A 143 -14.61 19.71 -11.50
N SER A 144 -15.48 18.91 -12.14
CA SER A 144 -16.91 19.14 -12.12
C SER A 144 -17.56 18.60 -10.84
N ASP A 145 -18.68 19.20 -10.45
CA ASP A 145 -19.56 18.70 -9.40
C ASP A 145 -19.94 17.24 -9.67
N VAL A 146 -19.58 16.33 -8.76
CA VAL A 146 -19.81 14.89 -8.92
C VAL A 146 -21.30 14.56 -9.05
N ASN A 147 -22.18 15.34 -8.42
CA ASN A 147 -23.62 15.17 -8.51
C ASN A 147 -24.19 15.31 -9.93
N ARG A 148 -23.42 15.81 -10.89
CA ARG A 148 -23.80 15.81 -12.32
C ARG A 148 -23.83 14.41 -12.92
N TYR A 149 -23.06 13.49 -12.37
CA TYR A 149 -22.87 12.14 -12.87
C TYR A 149 -23.68 11.11 -12.09
N LEU A 150 -24.00 11.41 -10.81
CA LEU A 150 -24.76 10.54 -9.93
C LEU A 150 -26.25 10.58 -10.30
N LYS A 151 -26.86 9.40 -10.48
CA LYS A 151 -28.28 9.21 -10.89
C LYS A 151 -29.11 8.61 -9.78
N SER A 152 -28.56 7.56 -9.12
CA SER A 152 -29.29 6.73 -8.17
C SER A 152 -29.33 7.37 -6.76
N TRP A 153 -28.36 8.22 -6.48
CA TRP A 153 -28.21 8.95 -5.22
C TRP A 153 -27.42 10.25 -5.48
N ARG A 154 -27.46 11.17 -4.54
CA ARG A 154 -26.71 12.42 -4.63
C ARG A 154 -26.13 12.79 -3.28
N ILE A 155 -24.94 13.38 -3.27
CA ILE A 155 -24.41 14.01 -2.07
C ILE A 155 -25.38 15.12 -1.65
N PRO A 156 -25.99 15.04 -0.45
CA PRO A 156 -26.92 16.04 0.03
C PRO A 156 -26.23 17.39 0.25
N ASP A 157 -26.92 18.46 -0.13
CA ASP A 157 -26.47 19.82 0.14
C ASP A 157 -26.55 20.15 1.65
N ASN A 158 -25.56 20.87 2.13
CA ASN A 158 -25.51 21.41 3.48
C ASN A 158 -24.69 22.71 3.53
N ASN A 159 -24.45 23.26 4.73
CA ASN A 159 -23.70 24.50 4.88
C ASN A 159 -22.28 24.46 4.30
N PHE A 160 -21.65 23.30 4.25
CA PHE A 160 -20.28 23.13 3.71
C PHE A 160 -20.27 23.07 2.18
N THR A 161 -21.39 22.70 1.55
CA THR A 161 -21.52 22.60 0.09
C THR A 161 -22.20 23.80 -0.54
N ALA A 162 -22.56 24.83 0.24
CA ALA A 162 -23.29 26.00 -0.23
C ALA A 162 -22.51 26.78 -1.31
N GLU A 163 -21.22 27.03 -1.09
CA GLU A 163 -20.37 27.79 -1.99
C GLU A 163 -19.56 26.90 -2.93
N LYS A 164 -19.20 25.67 -2.50
CA LYS A 164 -18.36 24.76 -3.25
C LYS A 164 -18.90 23.33 -3.22
N LYS A 165 -19.14 22.75 -4.39
CA LYS A 165 -19.59 21.38 -4.54
C LYS A 165 -18.41 20.42 -4.53
N VAL A 166 -18.67 19.16 -4.15
CA VAL A 166 -17.67 18.09 -4.17
C VAL A 166 -17.35 17.68 -5.60
N THR A 167 -16.08 17.60 -5.94
CA THR A 167 -15.58 17.16 -7.24
C THR A 167 -15.05 15.74 -7.19
N VAL A 168 -14.91 15.08 -8.36
CA VAL A 168 -14.31 13.74 -8.49
C VAL A 168 -12.85 13.76 -7.99
N ARG A 169 -12.11 14.83 -8.28
CA ARG A 169 -10.74 15.03 -7.79
C ARG A 169 -10.66 14.98 -6.27
N GLU A 170 -11.56 15.67 -5.61
CA GLU A 170 -11.58 15.76 -4.15
C GLU A 170 -11.98 14.46 -3.47
N LEU A 171 -12.77 13.62 -4.13
CA LEU A 171 -13.03 12.25 -3.67
C LEU A 171 -11.77 11.37 -3.78
N LEU A 172 -11.07 11.43 -4.91
CA LEU A 172 -9.86 10.63 -5.17
C LEU A 172 -8.69 10.97 -4.24
N ASN A 173 -8.55 12.24 -3.87
CA ASN A 173 -7.41 12.72 -3.07
C ASN A 173 -7.75 13.03 -1.61
N HIS A 174 -8.93 12.61 -1.13
CA HIS A 174 -9.35 12.80 0.25
C HIS A 174 -9.46 14.27 0.71
N THR A 175 -9.86 15.17 -0.19
CA THR A 175 -10.11 16.58 0.14
C THR A 175 -11.57 16.99 -0.03
N SER A 176 -12.47 16.04 -0.19
CA SER A 176 -13.90 16.28 -0.42
C SER A 176 -14.65 16.82 0.81
N GLY A 177 -14.02 16.80 1.98
CA GLY A 177 -14.69 17.13 3.24
C GLY A 177 -15.71 16.07 3.71
N ILE A 178 -15.81 14.94 3.03
CA ILE A 178 -16.62 13.79 3.49
C ILE A 178 -15.89 13.11 4.64
N GLY A 179 -16.59 12.89 5.76
CA GLY A 179 -16.04 12.24 6.94
C GLY A 179 -15.57 10.80 6.67
N THR A 180 -14.72 10.31 7.56
CA THR A 180 -14.28 8.92 7.51
C THR A 180 -15.39 8.01 7.98
N HIS A 181 -15.88 7.16 7.10
CA HIS A 181 -16.82 6.10 7.43
C HIS A 181 -16.06 4.78 7.33
N ASN A 182 -15.93 4.09 8.46
CA ASN A 182 -15.24 2.80 8.50
C ASN A 182 -15.96 1.80 7.60
N GLY A 183 -15.20 1.03 6.83
CA GLY A 183 -15.73 -0.13 6.13
C GLY A 183 -16.08 -1.22 7.14
N ASP A 184 -17.36 -1.61 7.20
CA ASP A 184 -17.77 -2.74 8.00
C ASP A 184 -17.70 -4.01 7.17
N ILE A 185 -17.16 -5.07 7.75
CA ILE A 185 -17.22 -6.41 7.19
C ILE A 185 -18.50 -7.11 7.65
N TYR A 186 -19.07 -7.92 6.78
CA TYR A 186 -20.33 -8.61 7.01
C TYR A 186 -20.15 -10.13 6.83
N ASP A 187 -20.90 -10.91 7.61
CA ASP A 187 -21.03 -12.33 7.40
C ASP A 187 -21.84 -12.58 6.11
N PRO A 188 -21.31 -13.34 5.13
CA PRO A 188 -22.00 -13.62 3.88
C PRO A 188 -23.33 -14.36 4.04
N SER A 189 -23.60 -14.97 5.22
CA SER A 189 -24.88 -15.59 5.54
C SER A 189 -25.96 -14.60 6.00
N GLN A 190 -25.57 -13.34 6.32
CA GLN A 190 -26.48 -12.27 6.72
C GLN A 190 -26.96 -11.46 5.51
N THR A 191 -28.01 -10.67 5.72
CA THR A 191 -28.43 -9.67 4.74
C THR A 191 -27.36 -8.60 4.60
N LEU A 192 -26.77 -8.50 3.41
CA LEU A 192 -25.77 -7.48 3.10
C LEU A 192 -26.45 -6.15 2.79
N PRO A 193 -25.87 -5.01 3.18
CA PRO A 193 -26.36 -3.71 2.75
C PRO A 193 -26.10 -3.49 1.25
N THR A 194 -27.00 -2.80 0.60
CA THR A 194 -26.74 -2.23 -0.71
C THR A 194 -25.85 -1.00 -0.58
N LEU A 195 -25.20 -0.60 -1.70
CA LEU A 195 -24.38 0.62 -1.72
C LEU A 195 -25.20 1.86 -1.31
N LEU A 196 -26.46 1.97 -1.76
CA LEU A 196 -27.34 3.09 -1.37
C LEU A 196 -27.66 3.11 0.13
N GLN A 197 -27.90 1.94 0.74
CA GLN A 197 -28.09 1.84 2.18
C GLN A 197 -26.84 2.26 2.95
N MET A 198 -25.64 1.94 2.44
CA MET A 198 -24.39 2.40 3.06
C MET A 198 -24.23 3.92 2.91
N LEU A 199 -24.54 4.51 1.75
CA LEU A 199 -24.48 5.95 1.53
C LEU A 199 -25.44 6.72 2.43
N ASP A 200 -26.61 6.17 2.72
CA ASP A 200 -27.62 6.78 3.60
C ASP A 200 -27.52 6.33 5.05
N GLY A 201 -26.64 5.39 5.39
CA GLY A 201 -26.53 4.84 6.75
C GLY A 201 -27.78 4.06 7.18
N GLU A 202 -28.52 3.49 6.24
CA GLU A 202 -29.75 2.74 6.49
C GLU A 202 -29.47 1.26 6.76
N LYS A 203 -30.25 0.68 7.67
CA LYS A 203 -30.11 -0.77 7.97
C LYS A 203 -30.30 -1.62 6.72
N PRO A 204 -29.50 -2.69 6.54
CA PRO A 204 -28.60 -3.30 7.50
C PRO A 204 -27.20 -2.67 7.58
N ALA A 205 -26.92 -1.57 6.87
CA ALA A 205 -25.66 -0.84 7.01
C ALA A 205 -25.42 -0.43 8.47
N ARG A 206 -24.16 -0.49 8.90
CA ARG A 206 -23.73 -0.19 10.27
C ARG A 206 -23.06 1.18 10.37
N ASN A 207 -22.56 1.68 9.25
CA ASN A 207 -21.92 3.00 9.16
C ASN A 207 -22.93 4.14 9.30
N ALA A 208 -22.45 5.32 9.71
CA ALA A 208 -23.22 6.55 9.65
C ALA A 208 -23.45 6.99 8.19
N PRO A 209 -24.47 7.83 7.91
CA PRO A 209 -24.69 8.38 6.57
C PRO A 209 -23.46 9.11 6.04
N VAL A 210 -23.18 8.95 4.75
CA VAL A 210 -22.10 9.67 4.07
C VAL A 210 -22.51 11.11 3.85
N ARG A 211 -21.83 12.05 4.52
CA ARG A 211 -22.15 13.49 4.47
C ARG A 211 -20.86 14.32 4.38
N VAL A 212 -20.96 15.52 3.83
CA VAL A 212 -19.88 16.50 3.82
C VAL A 212 -19.83 17.19 5.19
N GLU A 213 -18.69 17.15 5.86
CA GLU A 213 -18.47 17.62 7.23
C GLU A 213 -17.49 18.80 7.29
N ALA A 214 -16.85 19.12 6.16
CA ALA A 214 -15.96 20.27 6.01
C ALA A 214 -16.07 20.84 4.60
N VAL A 215 -15.66 22.09 4.39
CA VAL A 215 -15.69 22.72 3.05
C VAL A 215 -14.77 21.96 2.08
N PRO A 216 -15.28 21.48 0.94
CA PRO A 216 -14.49 20.73 -0.03
C PRO A 216 -13.21 21.48 -0.47
N GLY A 217 -12.09 20.76 -0.55
CA GLY A 217 -10.81 21.27 -0.99
C GLY A 217 -10.02 22.09 0.04
N THR A 218 -10.49 22.22 1.28
CA THR A 218 -9.82 23.03 2.31
C THR A 218 -8.82 22.25 3.16
N GLY A 219 -8.94 20.92 3.22
CA GLY A 219 -8.06 20.07 4.03
C GLY A 219 -8.04 18.64 3.55
N PHE A 220 -7.06 17.88 4.02
CA PHE A 220 -6.97 16.44 3.83
C PHE A 220 -7.71 15.73 4.96
N ALA A 221 -8.67 14.87 4.61
CA ALA A 221 -9.37 13.97 5.54
C ALA A 221 -9.61 12.62 4.84
N TYR A 222 -8.83 11.61 5.23
CA TYR A 222 -8.95 10.28 4.63
C TYR A 222 -10.38 9.76 4.76
N SER A 223 -10.98 9.31 3.66
CA SER A 223 -12.41 9.00 3.61
C SER A 223 -12.72 7.71 2.83
N ASN A 224 -13.26 6.71 3.51
CA ASN A 224 -13.89 5.57 2.87
C ASN A 224 -15.21 5.94 2.22
N GLY A 225 -15.99 6.86 2.85
CA GLY A 225 -17.25 7.37 2.32
C GLY A 225 -17.09 8.05 0.96
N GLY A 226 -15.98 8.78 0.75
CA GLY A 226 -15.67 9.36 -0.56
C GLY A 226 -15.51 8.30 -1.65
N TYR A 227 -14.93 7.15 -1.33
CA TYR A 227 -14.79 6.03 -2.26
C TYR A 227 -16.09 5.24 -2.45
N MET A 228 -17.03 5.22 -1.48
CA MET A 228 -18.40 4.75 -1.72
C MET A 228 -19.10 5.59 -2.78
N VAL A 229 -18.90 6.90 -2.78
CA VAL A 229 -19.41 7.78 -3.84
C VAL A 229 -18.77 7.49 -5.20
N LEU A 230 -17.47 7.18 -5.25
CA LEU A 230 -16.78 6.79 -6.48
C LEU A 230 -17.25 5.42 -7.01
N ASP A 231 -17.61 4.49 -6.12
CA ASP A 231 -18.24 3.22 -6.48
C ASP A 231 -19.53 3.48 -7.27
N LEU A 232 -20.45 4.25 -6.67
CA LEU A 232 -21.71 4.64 -7.32
C LEU A 232 -21.49 5.43 -8.60
N LEU A 233 -20.50 6.34 -8.63
CA LEU A 233 -20.15 7.09 -9.83
C LEU A 233 -19.82 6.17 -11.00
N VAL A 234 -19.01 5.13 -10.75
CA VAL A 234 -18.65 4.15 -11.77
C VAL A 234 -19.89 3.43 -12.27
N GLU A 235 -20.76 2.93 -11.39
CA GLU A 235 -21.98 2.24 -11.77
C GLU A 235 -22.97 3.14 -12.53
N ASP A 236 -23.23 4.33 -12.04
CA ASP A 236 -24.16 5.28 -12.66
C ASP A 236 -23.70 5.79 -14.02
N VAL A 237 -22.39 5.98 -14.20
CA VAL A 237 -21.81 6.44 -15.48
C VAL A 237 -21.73 5.31 -16.48
N THR A 238 -21.36 4.11 -16.04
CA THR A 238 -21.10 3.00 -16.96
C THR A 238 -22.35 2.16 -17.27
N GLY A 239 -23.27 2.03 -16.30
CA GLY A 239 -24.37 1.08 -16.33
C GLY A 239 -23.92 -0.36 -16.08
N GLU A 240 -22.67 -0.57 -15.64
CA GLU A 240 -22.12 -1.86 -15.27
C GLU A 240 -21.97 -1.91 -13.75
N THR A 241 -21.95 -3.12 -13.14
CA THR A 241 -21.52 -3.23 -11.73
C THR A 241 -20.08 -2.83 -11.60
N PHE A 242 -19.70 -2.26 -10.44
CA PHE A 242 -18.35 -1.83 -10.15
C PHE A 242 -17.31 -2.93 -10.42
N ALA A 243 -17.54 -4.14 -9.91
CA ALA A 243 -16.64 -5.28 -10.10
C ALA A 243 -16.42 -5.62 -11.59
N ARG A 244 -17.48 -5.62 -12.40
CA ARG A 244 -17.39 -5.89 -13.84
C ARG A 244 -16.60 -4.80 -14.56
N TYR A 245 -16.89 -3.53 -14.25
CA TYR A 245 -16.16 -2.42 -14.84
C TYR A 245 -14.66 -2.50 -14.51
N MET A 246 -14.30 -2.67 -13.24
CA MET A 246 -12.92 -2.74 -12.80
C MET A 246 -12.16 -3.92 -13.42
N LYS A 247 -12.82 -5.08 -13.50
CA LYS A 247 -12.26 -6.25 -14.17
C LYS A 247 -11.87 -5.95 -15.61
N ARG A 248 -12.82 -5.43 -16.39
CA ARG A 248 -12.65 -5.15 -17.82
C ARG A 248 -11.67 -4.00 -18.09
N SER A 249 -11.74 -2.94 -17.27
CA SER A 249 -11.05 -1.68 -17.55
C SER A 249 -9.67 -1.58 -16.93
N VAL A 250 -9.39 -2.34 -15.87
CA VAL A 250 -8.13 -2.27 -15.11
C VAL A 250 -7.48 -3.64 -14.97
N LEU A 251 -8.18 -4.62 -14.36
CA LEU A 251 -7.54 -5.88 -13.98
C LEU A 251 -7.11 -6.71 -15.21
N ASP A 252 -8.01 -6.91 -16.18
CA ASP A 252 -7.71 -7.70 -17.38
C ASP A 252 -6.61 -7.07 -18.27
N PRO A 253 -6.61 -5.74 -18.57
CA PRO A 253 -5.55 -5.09 -19.34
C PRO A 253 -4.16 -5.21 -18.71
N ILE A 254 -4.07 -5.14 -17.39
CA ILE A 254 -2.80 -5.29 -16.64
C ILE A 254 -2.40 -6.76 -16.55
N GLY A 255 -3.36 -7.68 -16.62
CA GLY A 255 -3.14 -9.12 -16.46
C GLY A 255 -3.19 -9.58 -15.00
N MET A 256 -3.99 -8.91 -14.16
CA MET A 256 -4.25 -9.26 -12.76
C MET A 256 -5.32 -10.37 -12.68
N ARG A 257 -4.96 -11.57 -13.11
CA ARG A 257 -5.88 -12.70 -13.27
C ARG A 257 -6.31 -13.37 -11.96
N ASP A 258 -5.54 -13.13 -10.90
CA ASP A 258 -5.79 -13.63 -9.56
C ASP A 258 -6.34 -12.50 -8.66
N SER A 259 -7.13 -11.59 -9.26
CA SER A 259 -7.71 -10.43 -8.56
C SER A 259 -9.16 -10.24 -8.93
N THR A 260 -9.98 -9.83 -7.96
CA THR A 260 -11.41 -9.57 -8.17
C THR A 260 -11.96 -8.56 -7.15
N PHE A 261 -13.02 -7.84 -7.56
CA PHE A 261 -13.88 -7.07 -6.68
C PHE A 261 -15.22 -7.76 -6.43
N ASP A 262 -15.36 -9.05 -6.77
CA ASP A 262 -16.59 -9.79 -6.51
C ASP A 262 -16.88 -9.92 -5.01
N ALA A 263 -18.07 -9.55 -4.60
CA ALA A 263 -18.52 -9.64 -3.22
C ALA A 263 -19.97 -10.19 -3.16
N PRO A 264 -20.18 -11.41 -2.62
CA PRO A 264 -19.18 -12.34 -2.08
C PRO A 264 -18.28 -12.95 -3.17
N LEU A 265 -17.13 -13.47 -2.75
CA LEU A 265 -16.21 -14.17 -3.66
C LEU A 265 -16.88 -15.37 -4.33
N THR A 266 -16.62 -15.53 -5.62
CA THR A 266 -17.00 -16.77 -6.33
C THR A 266 -16.23 -17.98 -5.80
N SER A 267 -16.74 -19.20 -6.05
CA SER A 267 -16.15 -20.45 -5.54
C SER A 267 -14.65 -20.58 -5.87
N ASP A 268 -14.24 -20.20 -7.07
CA ASP A 268 -12.86 -20.33 -7.56
C ASP A 268 -11.87 -19.41 -6.82
N TYR A 269 -12.34 -18.25 -6.39
CA TYR A 269 -11.56 -17.34 -5.55
C TYR A 269 -11.64 -17.72 -4.07
N ALA A 270 -12.83 -18.07 -3.58
CA ALA A 270 -13.07 -18.38 -2.17
C ALA A 270 -12.22 -19.56 -1.65
N VAL A 271 -11.93 -20.57 -2.47
CA VAL A 271 -11.08 -21.72 -2.08
C VAL A 271 -9.61 -21.34 -1.89
N ARG A 272 -9.20 -20.18 -2.43
CA ARG A 272 -7.82 -19.67 -2.33
C ARG A 272 -7.68 -18.51 -1.35
N ALA A 273 -8.79 -18.03 -0.79
CA ALA A 273 -8.77 -16.90 0.13
C ALA A 273 -8.11 -17.27 1.44
N ALA A 274 -7.20 -16.41 1.92
CA ALA A 274 -6.62 -16.53 3.25
C ALA A 274 -7.68 -16.23 4.31
N THR A 275 -7.57 -16.86 5.46
CA THR A 275 -8.36 -16.52 6.65
C THR A 275 -7.63 -15.43 7.42
N PRO A 276 -8.28 -14.30 7.75
CA PRO A 276 -7.68 -13.29 8.61
C PRO A 276 -7.75 -13.69 10.08
N TYR A 277 -6.78 -13.23 10.87
CA TYR A 277 -6.66 -13.53 12.29
C TYR A 277 -6.46 -12.26 13.11
N TRP A 278 -6.93 -12.27 14.38
CA TRP A 278 -6.61 -11.23 15.34
C TRP A 278 -5.11 -11.24 15.71
N GLU A 279 -4.67 -10.25 16.49
CA GLU A 279 -3.28 -10.09 16.95
C GLU A 279 -2.70 -11.34 17.66
N ASP A 280 -3.53 -12.23 18.18
CA ASP A 280 -3.10 -13.51 18.76
C ASP A 280 -2.65 -14.54 17.70
N GLY A 281 -2.93 -14.28 16.42
CA GLY A 281 -2.65 -15.16 15.29
C GLY A 281 -3.36 -16.53 15.35
N LYS A 282 -4.32 -16.71 16.23
CA LYS A 282 -5.02 -17.98 16.49
C LYS A 282 -6.52 -17.86 16.33
N THR A 283 -7.07 -16.74 16.78
CA THR A 283 -8.51 -16.47 16.73
C THR A 283 -8.82 -15.86 15.36
N PRO A 284 -9.57 -16.56 14.47
CA PRO A 284 -10.01 -15.94 13.24
C PRO A 284 -10.85 -14.70 13.53
N THR A 285 -10.63 -13.62 12.77
CA THR A 285 -11.52 -12.46 12.87
C THR A 285 -12.93 -12.88 12.45
N PRO A 286 -13.96 -12.68 13.27
CA PRO A 286 -15.33 -13.03 12.87
C PRO A 286 -15.92 -11.95 11.96
N PRO A 287 -16.55 -12.35 10.86
CA PRO A 287 -16.63 -13.73 10.37
C PRO A 287 -15.34 -14.16 9.68
N ALA A 288 -14.92 -15.42 9.88
CA ALA A 288 -13.74 -16.00 9.21
C ALA A 288 -13.85 -15.99 7.67
N LYS A 289 -15.08 -15.95 7.17
CA LYS A 289 -15.43 -15.59 5.79
C LYS A 289 -16.26 -14.31 5.86
N PHE A 290 -15.85 -13.29 5.18
CA PHE A 290 -16.51 -11.99 5.21
C PHE A 290 -16.73 -11.40 3.83
N VAL A 291 -17.62 -10.43 3.77
CA VAL A 291 -17.84 -9.56 2.62
C VAL A 291 -17.60 -8.14 3.05
N GLU A 292 -16.80 -7.41 2.30
CA GLU A 292 -16.70 -5.96 2.37
C GLU A 292 -17.51 -5.35 1.22
N PRO A 293 -18.71 -4.81 1.48
CA PRO A 293 -19.57 -4.30 0.42
C PRO A 293 -19.13 -2.93 -0.09
N ASN A 294 -18.22 -2.23 0.60
CA ASN A 294 -17.58 -1.01 0.10
C ASN A 294 -16.45 -1.36 -0.85
N LEU A 295 -16.80 -1.77 -2.08
CA LEU A 295 -15.86 -2.35 -3.04
C LEU A 295 -14.74 -1.40 -3.41
N ALA A 296 -15.07 -0.16 -3.75
CA ALA A 296 -14.11 0.84 -4.20
C ALA A 296 -13.08 1.20 -3.12
N ALA A 297 -13.45 1.16 -1.84
CA ALA A 297 -12.56 1.52 -0.74
C ALA A 297 -11.73 0.36 -0.21
N GLY A 298 -12.26 -0.88 -0.22
CA GLY A 298 -11.63 -2.00 0.49
C GLY A 298 -11.85 -3.38 -0.14
N GLY A 299 -12.70 -3.51 -1.14
CA GLY A 299 -13.22 -4.81 -1.60
C GLY A 299 -12.35 -5.61 -2.56
N LEU A 300 -11.13 -5.19 -2.89
CA LEU A 300 -10.23 -5.94 -3.75
C LEU A 300 -9.66 -7.17 -3.04
N TRP A 301 -9.88 -8.35 -3.60
CA TRP A 301 -9.14 -9.56 -3.28
C TRP A 301 -8.09 -9.82 -4.34
N THR A 302 -6.83 -10.08 -3.93
CA THR A 302 -5.70 -10.12 -4.86
C THR A 302 -4.53 -10.94 -4.31
N THR A 303 -3.45 -10.99 -5.08
CA THR A 303 -2.15 -11.56 -4.71
C THR A 303 -1.06 -10.49 -4.81
N PRO A 304 0.06 -10.59 -4.06
CA PRO A 304 1.20 -9.69 -4.23
C PRO A 304 1.74 -9.68 -5.66
N THR A 305 1.68 -10.81 -6.37
CA THR A 305 2.11 -10.91 -7.77
C THR A 305 1.26 -10.03 -8.69
N ASP A 306 -0.05 -9.96 -8.48
CA ASP A 306 -0.94 -9.12 -9.29
C ASP A 306 -0.79 -7.64 -8.93
N LEU A 307 -0.65 -7.30 -7.64
CA LEU A 307 -0.31 -5.93 -7.24
C LEU A 307 1.07 -5.49 -7.75
N ALA A 308 2.05 -6.39 -7.82
CA ALA A 308 3.33 -6.09 -8.45
C ALA A 308 3.18 -5.78 -9.96
N LYS A 309 2.32 -6.50 -10.69
CA LYS A 309 1.99 -6.16 -12.09
C LYS A 309 1.32 -4.78 -12.19
N PHE A 310 0.41 -4.45 -11.27
CA PHE A 310 -0.23 -3.15 -11.18
C PHE A 310 0.82 -2.03 -10.98
N LEU A 311 1.71 -2.17 -10.01
CA LEU A 311 2.77 -1.20 -9.76
C LEU A 311 3.75 -1.07 -10.94
N ILE A 312 4.10 -2.17 -11.61
CA ILE A 312 4.93 -2.14 -12.83
C ILE A 312 4.20 -1.38 -13.95
N GLU A 313 2.89 -1.54 -14.08
CA GLU A 313 2.14 -0.79 -15.08
C GLU A 313 2.10 0.71 -14.74
N VAL A 314 1.90 1.08 -13.46
CA VAL A 314 2.02 2.47 -12.98
C VAL A 314 3.39 3.07 -13.35
N GLN A 315 4.49 2.34 -13.09
CA GLN A 315 5.85 2.76 -13.47
C GLN A 315 5.98 2.99 -14.98
N ARG A 316 5.45 2.07 -15.79
CA ARG A 316 5.53 2.12 -17.26
C ARG A 316 4.69 3.24 -17.87
N GLU A 317 3.46 3.42 -17.37
CA GLU A 317 2.59 4.50 -17.83
C GLU A 317 3.15 5.87 -17.43
N TYR A 318 3.70 5.99 -16.21
CA TYR A 318 4.38 7.21 -15.79
C TYR A 318 5.60 7.54 -16.69
N ALA A 319 6.37 6.53 -17.05
CA ALA A 319 7.52 6.67 -17.97
C ALA A 319 7.10 6.88 -19.44
N GLY A 320 5.84 6.63 -19.80
CA GLY A 320 5.32 6.71 -21.18
C GLY A 320 5.74 5.52 -22.05
N THR A 321 6.06 4.38 -21.44
CA THR A 321 6.43 3.13 -22.12
C THR A 321 5.29 2.13 -22.21
N SER A 322 4.14 2.45 -21.64
CA SER A 322 2.89 1.73 -21.73
C SER A 322 1.70 2.70 -21.70
N ASN A 323 0.52 2.20 -22.09
CA ASN A 323 -0.76 2.89 -22.00
C ASN A 323 -1.91 1.89 -21.94
N LYS A 324 -1.72 0.79 -21.22
CA LYS A 324 -2.73 -0.28 -21.16
C LYS A 324 -4.03 0.18 -20.51
N VAL A 325 -3.92 1.07 -19.52
CA VAL A 325 -5.07 1.65 -18.83
C VAL A 325 -5.09 3.16 -19.03
N LEU A 326 -4.01 3.85 -18.63
CA LEU A 326 -3.92 5.31 -18.68
C LEU A 326 -2.79 5.78 -19.59
N SER A 327 -2.97 6.94 -20.21
CA SER A 327 -1.90 7.64 -20.90
C SER A 327 -0.86 8.17 -19.90
N GLN A 328 0.34 8.48 -20.39
CA GLN A 328 1.39 9.10 -19.57
C GLN A 328 0.93 10.39 -18.88
N SER A 329 0.17 11.23 -19.61
CA SER A 329 -0.34 12.50 -19.05
C SER A 329 -1.29 12.26 -17.90
N THR A 330 -2.22 11.32 -18.01
CA THR A 330 -3.17 10.99 -16.96
C THR A 330 -2.46 10.31 -15.77
N MET A 331 -1.50 9.41 -16.02
CA MET A 331 -0.72 8.80 -14.96
C MET A 331 0.12 9.85 -14.20
N ARG A 332 0.74 10.81 -14.88
CA ARG A 332 1.44 11.91 -14.22
C ARG A 332 0.51 12.80 -13.42
N LEU A 333 -0.70 13.05 -13.91
CA LEU A 333 -1.73 13.76 -13.15
C LEU A 333 -2.13 12.97 -11.90
N MET A 334 -2.35 11.65 -12.01
CA MET A 334 -2.64 10.76 -10.89
C MET A 334 -1.59 10.86 -9.77
N LEU A 335 -0.32 10.94 -10.15
CA LEU A 335 0.82 10.97 -9.23
C LEU A 335 1.33 12.37 -8.91
N THR A 336 0.58 13.43 -9.25
CA THR A 336 0.91 14.80 -8.84
C THR A 336 0.61 14.99 -7.36
N PRO A 337 1.61 15.33 -6.51
CA PRO A 337 1.38 15.48 -5.08
C PRO A 337 0.44 16.67 -4.76
N GLY A 338 -0.66 16.38 -4.10
CA GLY A 338 -1.61 17.34 -3.53
C GLY A 338 -1.41 17.57 -2.03
N LEU A 339 -2.48 17.89 -1.32
CA LEU A 339 -2.51 17.87 0.13
C LEU A 339 -2.31 16.43 0.62
N GLY A 340 -1.88 16.28 1.85
CA GLY A 340 -1.71 14.99 2.49
C GLY A 340 -1.78 15.13 4.01
N PRO A 341 -1.68 14.02 4.75
CA PRO A 341 -1.81 14.01 6.20
C PRO A 341 -0.68 14.76 6.91
N ALA A 342 0.47 14.92 6.27
CA ALA A 342 1.61 15.65 6.82
C ALA A 342 2.43 16.30 5.69
N PRO A 343 3.28 17.30 5.99
CA PRO A 343 4.08 17.99 4.96
C PRO A 343 4.95 17.09 4.09
N LYS A 344 5.43 15.95 4.64
CA LYS A 344 6.25 14.97 3.93
C LYS A 344 5.45 13.78 3.40
N ARG A 345 4.19 13.62 3.81
CA ARG A 345 3.26 12.59 3.33
C ARG A 345 2.19 13.26 2.47
N ARG A 346 2.44 13.32 1.17
CA ARG A 346 1.58 13.96 0.19
C ARG A 346 0.66 12.92 -0.46
N TRP A 347 -0.47 13.36 -0.97
CA TRP A 347 -1.43 12.46 -1.62
C TRP A 347 -1.69 12.90 -3.06
N GLY A 348 -1.62 11.93 -3.98
CA GLY A 348 -2.07 12.09 -5.37
C GLY A 348 -3.54 11.66 -5.51
N LEU A 349 -3.93 11.22 -6.69
CA LEU A 349 -5.26 10.66 -6.91
C LEU A 349 -5.22 9.14 -6.60
N GLY A 350 -5.45 8.79 -5.33
CA GLY A 350 -5.48 7.41 -4.85
C GLY A 350 -4.18 6.85 -4.29
N PHE A 351 -3.06 7.57 -4.38
CA PHE A 351 -1.77 7.13 -3.84
C PHE A 351 -1.20 8.10 -2.81
N GLU A 352 -0.53 7.59 -1.80
CA GLU A 352 0.48 8.36 -1.08
C GLU A 352 1.70 8.54 -1.99
N ILE A 353 2.23 9.75 -2.04
CA ILE A 353 3.37 10.14 -2.87
C ILE A 353 4.51 10.62 -1.97
N GLY A 354 5.64 9.95 -2.04
CA GLY A 354 6.82 10.32 -1.29
C GLY A 354 8.08 10.41 -2.14
N GLY A 355 9.21 10.60 -1.45
CA GLY A 355 10.51 10.82 -2.07
C GLY A 355 10.70 12.23 -2.63
N GLY A 356 11.87 12.47 -3.21
CA GLY A 356 12.27 13.75 -3.77
C GLY A 356 12.48 13.70 -5.29
N PRO A 357 12.94 14.82 -5.89
CA PRO A 357 13.26 14.86 -7.31
C PRO A 357 14.18 13.70 -7.72
N GLY A 358 13.73 12.94 -8.71
CA GLY A 358 14.46 11.77 -9.21
C GLY A 358 14.40 10.50 -8.35
N ASN A 359 13.65 10.51 -7.25
CA ASN A 359 13.46 9.35 -6.38
C ASN A 359 12.01 9.24 -5.89
N LEU A 360 11.06 9.61 -6.74
CA LEU A 360 9.64 9.57 -6.44
C LEU A 360 9.18 8.12 -6.26
N TYR A 361 8.39 7.88 -5.22
CA TYR A 361 7.71 6.62 -5.01
C TYR A 361 6.22 6.80 -4.75
N VAL A 362 5.47 5.75 -5.00
CA VAL A 362 4.06 5.59 -4.64
C VAL A 362 3.93 4.52 -3.56
N ARG A 363 3.00 4.72 -2.63
CA ARG A 363 2.69 3.79 -1.56
C ARG A 363 1.20 3.76 -1.29
N HIS A 364 0.71 2.64 -0.81
CA HIS A 364 -0.56 2.55 -0.10
C HIS A 364 -0.53 1.36 0.86
N GLU A 365 -1.00 1.61 2.06
CA GLU A 365 -1.22 0.59 3.09
C GLU A 365 -2.64 0.05 2.98
N GLY A 366 -2.82 -1.23 3.32
CA GLY A 366 -4.11 -1.87 3.54
C GLY A 366 -4.18 -2.32 4.98
N SER A 367 -5.11 -1.75 5.76
CA SER A 367 -5.27 -2.09 7.16
C SER A 367 -6.71 -2.43 7.48
N GLY A 368 -6.91 -3.41 8.32
CA GLY A 368 -8.21 -3.89 8.73
C GLY A 368 -8.12 -5.31 9.31
N VAL A 369 -8.73 -6.27 8.64
CA VAL A 369 -8.61 -7.69 9.01
C VAL A 369 -7.39 -8.36 8.37
N PHE A 370 -6.79 -7.71 7.39
CA PHE A 370 -5.48 -7.97 6.81
C PHE A 370 -4.61 -6.74 6.98
N GLU A 371 -3.30 -6.92 7.03
CA GLU A 371 -2.33 -5.84 7.10
C GLU A 371 -1.36 -5.99 5.92
N ASP A 372 -1.45 -5.06 5.00
CA ASP A 372 -0.78 -5.11 3.70
C ASP A 372 -0.05 -3.80 3.42
N ASP A 373 0.98 -3.87 2.61
CA ASP A 373 1.68 -2.68 2.15
C ASP A 373 2.26 -2.87 0.75
N MET A 374 2.24 -1.82 -0.04
CA MET A 374 2.89 -1.80 -1.34
C MET A 374 3.62 -0.49 -1.58
N VAL A 375 4.85 -0.61 -2.02
CA VAL A 375 5.71 0.53 -2.38
C VAL A 375 6.34 0.30 -3.74
N ALA A 376 6.35 1.33 -4.59
CA ALA A 376 7.09 1.31 -5.84
C ALA A 376 7.76 2.65 -6.13
N TYR A 377 9.08 2.62 -6.32
CA TYR A 377 9.84 3.72 -6.87
C TYR A 377 9.65 3.79 -8.38
N LEU A 378 9.34 4.96 -8.90
CA LEU A 378 9.02 5.12 -10.34
C LEU A 378 10.20 4.81 -11.28
N ARG A 379 11.38 4.50 -10.72
CA ARG A 379 12.57 4.03 -11.44
C ARG A 379 12.65 2.52 -11.63
N GLY A 380 11.65 1.76 -11.18
CA GLY A 380 11.52 0.35 -11.51
C GLY A 380 11.71 -0.63 -10.35
N ASN A 381 11.96 -0.17 -9.12
CA ASN A 381 12.03 -1.04 -7.94
C ASN A 381 10.77 -0.93 -7.08
N GLY A 382 10.43 -1.98 -6.35
CA GLY A 382 9.27 -1.98 -5.47
C GLY A 382 9.11 -3.30 -4.73
N ILE A 383 8.16 -3.34 -3.83
CA ILE A 383 7.74 -4.55 -3.12
C ILE A 383 6.27 -4.46 -2.74
N VAL A 384 5.61 -5.60 -2.73
CA VAL A 384 4.27 -5.80 -2.18
C VAL A 384 4.35 -6.85 -1.09
N VAL A 385 3.74 -6.56 0.04
CA VAL A 385 3.65 -7.45 1.21
C VAL A 385 2.18 -7.59 1.58
N MET A 386 1.68 -8.81 1.71
CA MET A 386 0.33 -9.10 2.17
C MET A 386 0.38 -10.12 3.31
N THR A 387 -0.35 -9.88 4.39
CA THR A 387 -0.35 -10.72 5.60
C THR A 387 -1.75 -11.15 5.99
N SER A 388 -1.87 -12.26 6.73
CA SER A 388 -3.17 -12.78 7.18
C SER A 388 -3.60 -12.25 8.56
N GLY A 389 -3.22 -11.05 8.93
CA GLY A 389 -3.57 -10.48 10.23
C GLY A 389 -2.49 -10.68 11.30
N GLY A 390 -2.89 -10.83 12.56
CA GLY A 390 -1.95 -10.74 13.68
C GLY A 390 -1.38 -9.31 13.79
N ASP A 391 -0.12 -9.18 14.24
CA ASP A 391 0.64 -7.92 14.16
C ASP A 391 1.29 -7.75 12.78
N GLY A 392 0.51 -7.86 11.71
CA GLY A 392 0.98 -7.77 10.33
C GLY A 392 1.61 -6.42 9.99
N GLY A 393 1.10 -5.32 10.53
CA GLY A 393 1.60 -3.97 10.30
C GLY A 393 3.10 -3.81 10.63
N PRO A 394 3.57 -4.12 11.85
CA PRO A 394 5.00 -4.16 12.17
C PRO A 394 5.81 -5.05 11.22
N LEU A 395 5.28 -6.21 10.86
CA LEU A 395 5.98 -7.15 9.97
C LEU A 395 6.13 -6.58 8.56
N THR A 396 5.08 -5.95 7.99
CA THR A 396 5.18 -5.31 6.67
C THR A 396 6.25 -4.22 6.66
N GLU A 397 6.32 -3.41 7.71
CA GLU A 397 7.31 -2.35 7.87
C GLU A 397 8.75 -2.90 8.00
N GLU A 398 8.95 -4.00 8.72
CA GLU A 398 10.26 -4.66 8.82
C GLU A 398 10.73 -5.23 7.48
N ILE A 399 9.81 -5.82 6.71
CA ILE A 399 10.07 -6.35 5.37
C ILE A 399 10.40 -5.21 4.40
N LEU A 400 9.64 -4.09 4.44
CA LEU A 400 9.91 -2.91 3.61
C LEU A 400 11.31 -2.34 3.83
N ARG A 401 11.76 -2.28 5.10
CA ARG A 401 13.13 -1.80 5.41
C ARG A 401 14.20 -2.76 4.93
N SER A 402 13.96 -4.06 5.05
CA SER A 402 14.87 -5.06 4.49
C SER A 402 14.95 -4.95 2.97
N ALA A 403 13.81 -4.89 2.28
CA ALA A 403 13.75 -4.64 0.84
C ALA A 403 14.43 -3.32 0.47
N GLY A 404 14.27 -2.29 1.30
CA GLY A 404 14.91 -0.99 1.13
C GLY A 404 16.43 -1.05 1.07
N ARG A 405 17.04 -1.92 1.89
CA ARG A 405 18.50 -2.16 1.85
C ARG A 405 18.91 -2.90 0.57
N VAL A 406 18.12 -3.88 0.15
CA VAL A 406 18.43 -4.76 -1.00
C VAL A 406 18.21 -4.04 -2.34
N TYR A 407 17.11 -3.27 -2.46
CA TYR A 407 16.68 -2.62 -3.69
C TYR A 407 16.95 -1.11 -3.72
N GLY A 408 17.54 -0.56 -2.67
CA GLY A 408 17.96 0.85 -2.62
C GLY A 408 16.80 1.82 -2.42
N PHE A 409 15.91 1.58 -1.45
CA PHE A 409 14.83 2.51 -1.07
C PHE A 409 15.34 3.50 -0.01
N PRO A 410 15.71 4.73 -0.36
CA PRO A 410 16.36 5.63 0.58
C PRO A 410 15.44 6.09 1.70
N ASP A 411 14.13 6.09 1.46
CA ASP A 411 13.12 6.57 2.40
C ASP A 411 12.69 5.50 3.43
N PHE A 412 13.08 4.23 3.20
CA PHE A 412 12.75 3.08 4.06
C PHE A 412 13.99 2.56 4.79
N LYS A 413 14.68 3.46 5.48
CA LYS A 413 15.82 3.10 6.34
C LYS A 413 15.39 3.10 7.80
N PRO A 414 15.95 2.23 8.64
CA PRO A 414 15.79 2.36 10.07
C PRO A 414 16.23 3.75 10.56
N VAL A 415 15.53 4.27 11.54
CA VAL A 415 15.93 5.48 12.27
C VAL A 415 16.87 5.05 13.39
N GLU A 416 18.01 5.71 13.54
CA GLU A 416 18.97 5.40 14.60
C GLU A 416 18.72 6.30 15.81
N HIS A 417 18.46 5.69 16.98
CA HIS A 417 18.29 6.37 18.25
C HIS A 417 19.32 5.88 19.28
N SER A 418 19.72 6.77 20.16
CA SER A 418 20.54 6.44 21.33
C SER A 418 19.66 6.35 22.58
N THR A 419 20.05 5.52 23.54
CA THR A 419 19.37 5.46 24.83
C THR A 419 20.22 6.00 25.96
N VAL A 420 19.55 6.58 26.96
CA VAL A 420 20.17 7.06 28.20
C VAL A 420 19.64 6.26 29.39
N ALA A 421 20.41 6.22 30.46
CA ALA A 421 19.93 5.66 31.72
C ALA A 421 19.00 6.65 32.43
N VAL A 422 17.84 6.17 32.86
CA VAL A 422 16.84 6.91 33.63
C VAL A 422 16.56 6.15 34.92
N SER A 423 16.54 6.86 36.06
CA SER A 423 16.29 6.21 37.33
C SER A 423 14.85 5.67 37.44
N PRO A 424 14.65 4.55 38.16
CA PRO A 424 13.28 4.05 38.38
C PRO A 424 12.36 5.04 39.11
N GLU A 425 12.92 5.94 39.89
CA GLU A 425 12.17 7.02 40.54
C GLU A 425 11.65 8.03 39.51
N THR A 426 12.48 8.42 38.55
CA THR A 426 12.07 9.29 37.45
C THR A 426 11.04 8.63 36.58
N LEU A 427 11.20 7.35 36.21
CA LEU A 427 10.24 6.60 35.40
C LEU A 427 8.85 6.57 36.04
N ARG A 428 8.76 6.32 37.35
CA ARG A 428 7.46 6.28 38.06
C ARG A 428 6.66 7.58 37.96
N ARG A 429 7.29 8.73 37.73
CA ARG A 429 6.62 10.03 37.59
C ARG A 429 5.77 10.11 36.31
N PHE A 430 6.18 9.38 35.28
CA PHE A 430 5.50 9.36 33.98
C PHE A 430 4.30 8.42 33.93
N ILE A 431 4.07 7.58 34.94
CA ILE A 431 2.91 6.70 35.02
C ILE A 431 1.63 7.54 35.03
N GLY A 432 0.68 7.17 34.18
CA GLY A 432 -0.62 7.83 34.12
C GLY A 432 -1.31 7.65 32.77
N THR A 433 -2.50 8.23 32.67
CA THR A 433 -3.26 8.30 31.42
C THR A 433 -3.20 9.72 30.88
N TYR A 434 -2.93 9.86 29.60
CA TYR A 434 -2.80 11.12 28.87
C TYR A 434 -3.70 11.05 27.65
N GLY A 435 -4.92 11.58 27.78
CA GLY A 435 -5.92 11.40 26.72
C GLY A 435 -6.11 9.90 26.36
N TYR A 436 -5.77 9.52 25.14
CA TYR A 436 -5.84 8.14 24.66
C TYR A 436 -4.55 7.33 24.83
N VAL A 437 -3.53 7.87 25.49
CA VAL A 437 -2.26 7.18 25.80
C VAL A 437 -2.23 6.81 27.27
N LYS A 438 -1.93 5.55 27.60
CA LYS A 438 -1.74 5.08 28.99
C LYS A 438 -0.32 4.58 29.15
N VAL A 439 0.40 5.17 30.10
CA VAL A 439 1.78 4.83 30.44
C VAL A 439 1.80 4.06 31.77
N ALA A 440 2.51 2.94 31.77
CA ALA A 440 2.67 2.05 32.92
C ALA A 440 4.12 1.60 33.09
N MET A 441 4.42 0.92 34.21
CA MET A 441 5.71 0.23 34.43
C MET A 441 5.56 -1.25 34.11
N ASP A 442 6.55 -1.79 33.41
CA ASP A 442 6.81 -3.22 33.29
C ASP A 442 8.27 -3.49 33.74
N GLY A 443 8.41 -4.08 34.91
CA GLY A 443 9.72 -4.22 35.56
C GLY A 443 10.38 -2.85 35.79
N ASN A 444 11.53 -2.62 35.16
CA ASN A 444 12.31 -1.39 35.23
C ASN A 444 12.16 -0.52 33.97
N ALA A 445 11.16 -0.74 33.14
CA ALA A 445 10.90 0.00 31.93
C ALA A 445 9.50 0.61 31.91
N LEU A 446 9.31 1.69 31.14
CA LEU A 446 7.97 2.17 30.81
C LEU A 446 7.40 1.38 29.62
N THR A 447 6.08 1.24 29.63
CA THR A 447 5.28 0.77 28.51
C THR A 447 4.17 1.77 28.22
N ALA A 448 3.68 1.80 26.98
CA ALA A 448 2.54 2.63 26.59
C ALA A 448 1.51 1.80 25.81
N GLU A 449 0.23 1.91 26.22
CA GLU A 449 -0.92 1.52 25.40
C GLU A 449 -1.33 2.73 24.55
N ILE A 450 -1.33 2.60 23.23
CA ILE A 450 -1.65 3.64 22.26
C ILE A 450 -2.50 3.06 21.12
N PRO A 451 -3.86 3.21 21.15
CA PRO A 451 -4.67 3.82 22.24
C PRO A 451 -4.78 2.95 23.50
N VAL A 452 -5.37 3.51 24.54
CA VAL A 452 -5.68 2.75 25.78
C VAL A 452 -6.45 1.48 25.43
N GLY A 453 -5.98 0.34 25.97
CA GLY A 453 -6.53 -0.99 25.70
C GLY A 453 -5.83 -1.75 24.58
N SER A 454 -4.90 -1.14 23.86
CA SER A 454 -4.03 -1.84 22.92
C SER A 454 -2.89 -2.59 23.63
N THR A 455 -2.21 -3.47 22.89
CA THR A 455 -1.02 -4.17 23.39
C THR A 455 0.04 -3.16 23.84
N PRO A 456 0.53 -3.25 25.12
CA PRO A 456 1.53 -2.31 25.62
C PRO A 456 2.85 -2.41 24.86
N LYS A 457 3.34 -1.29 24.34
CA LYS A 457 4.65 -1.18 23.69
C LYS A 457 5.69 -0.67 24.69
N ARG A 458 6.89 -1.25 24.68
CA ARG A 458 8.01 -0.79 25.52
C ARG A 458 8.51 0.55 25.02
N LEU A 459 8.73 1.49 25.98
CA LEU A 459 9.31 2.80 25.75
C LEU A 459 10.82 2.79 26.06
N TYR A 460 11.60 3.36 25.16
CA TYR A 460 13.05 3.48 25.25
C TYR A 460 13.41 4.95 25.48
N PRO A 461 14.17 5.30 26.54
CA PRO A 461 14.50 6.69 26.85
C PRO A 461 15.61 7.22 25.94
N GLU A 462 15.35 8.26 25.18
CA GLU A 462 16.36 9.05 24.45
C GLU A 462 16.89 10.20 25.31
N SER A 463 16.04 10.70 26.22
CA SER A 463 16.44 11.66 27.25
C SER A 463 15.71 11.37 28.56
N GLN A 464 15.85 12.28 29.57
CA GLN A 464 15.09 12.13 30.81
C GLN A 464 13.58 12.25 30.65
N THR A 465 13.10 12.88 29.58
CA THR A 465 11.67 13.13 29.32
C THR A 465 11.21 12.70 27.93
N HIS A 466 12.11 12.31 27.03
CA HIS A 466 11.78 11.90 25.67
C HIS A 466 11.98 10.39 25.48
N TYR A 467 10.98 9.71 24.90
CA TYR A 467 10.92 8.26 24.75
C TYR A 467 10.41 7.88 23.38
N PHE A 468 10.84 6.74 22.86
CA PHE A 468 10.43 6.19 21.57
C PHE A 468 10.10 4.69 21.69
N VAL A 469 9.40 4.14 20.69
CA VAL A 469 9.19 2.69 20.53
C VAL A 469 10.10 2.15 19.42
N LEU A 470 10.44 0.84 19.46
CA LEU A 470 11.30 0.25 18.42
C LEU A 470 10.53 -0.10 17.14
N ASP A 471 9.24 -0.45 17.29
CA ASP A 471 8.46 -1.07 16.22
C ASP A 471 7.59 -0.07 15.44
N GLY A 472 7.83 1.23 15.62
CA GLY A 472 7.08 2.26 14.93
C GLY A 472 7.63 3.66 15.15
N PRO A 473 7.02 4.66 14.50
CA PRO A 473 7.46 6.04 14.53
C PRO A 473 6.94 6.84 15.73
N GLN A 474 6.33 6.17 16.69
CA GLN A 474 5.71 6.86 17.85
C GLN A 474 6.77 7.25 18.86
N GLU A 475 6.72 8.53 19.27
CA GLU A 475 7.55 9.10 20.32
C GLU A 475 6.69 9.83 21.35
N LEU A 476 7.16 9.88 22.58
CA LEU A 476 6.50 10.52 23.71
C LEU A 476 7.47 11.50 24.38
N SER A 477 7.14 12.79 24.39
CA SER A 477 7.89 13.82 25.11
C SER A 477 7.05 14.32 26.28
N PHE A 478 7.47 14.00 27.51
CA PHE A 478 6.73 14.36 28.71
C PHE A 478 6.99 15.82 29.13
N ASP A 479 5.89 16.55 29.35
CA ASP A 479 5.91 17.91 29.87
C ASP A 479 6.10 17.88 31.39
N VAL A 480 7.12 18.55 31.86
CA VAL A 480 7.52 18.61 33.29
C VAL A 480 7.63 20.08 33.72
N ASP A 481 6.87 20.44 34.73
CA ASP A 481 6.89 21.81 35.25
C ASP A 481 8.15 22.13 36.12
N ALA A 482 8.27 23.38 36.58
CA ALA A 482 9.40 23.82 37.42
C ALA A 482 9.46 23.10 38.76
N GLN A 483 8.38 22.53 39.26
CA GLN A 483 8.27 21.70 40.45
C GLN A 483 8.52 20.22 40.18
N GLN A 484 8.93 19.90 38.95
CA GLN A 484 9.22 18.55 38.53
C GLN A 484 7.94 17.63 38.47
N VAL A 485 6.77 18.22 38.36
CA VAL A 485 5.50 17.50 38.19
C VAL A 485 5.23 17.29 36.69
N VAL A 486 4.81 16.07 36.32
CA VAL A 486 4.44 15.73 34.95
C VAL A 486 3.02 16.19 34.68
N THR A 487 2.86 17.17 33.79
CA THR A 487 1.58 17.82 33.45
C THR A 487 0.92 17.24 32.22
N GLY A 488 1.72 16.75 31.25
CA GLY A 488 1.24 16.26 29.99
C GLY A 488 2.27 15.41 29.26
N VAL A 489 1.93 15.07 28.04
CA VAL A 489 2.84 14.41 27.08
C VAL A 489 2.54 14.92 25.68
N GLU A 490 3.57 15.23 24.93
CA GLU A 490 3.48 15.41 23.49
C GLU A 490 3.66 14.05 22.82
N PHE A 491 2.59 13.57 22.18
CA PHE A 491 2.61 12.36 21.35
C PHE A 491 3.01 12.74 19.93
N ILE A 492 4.15 12.23 19.50
CA ILE A 492 4.79 12.60 18.24
C ILE A 492 4.69 11.43 17.26
N THR A 493 4.23 11.71 16.04
CA THR A 493 4.14 10.76 14.94
C THR A 493 4.50 11.45 13.63
N PRO A 494 4.72 10.73 12.53
CA PRO A 494 4.85 11.32 11.20
C PRO A 494 3.64 12.14 10.72
N MET A 495 2.48 11.93 11.36
CA MET A 495 1.24 12.65 11.06
C MET A 495 1.13 14.00 11.78
N GLY A 496 1.96 14.23 12.80
CA GLY A 496 1.97 15.45 13.58
C GLY A 496 2.19 15.21 15.07
N HIS A 497 2.07 16.30 15.81
CA HIS A 497 2.26 16.35 17.26
C HIS A 497 0.91 16.59 17.93
N HIS A 498 0.63 15.84 18.99
CA HIS A 498 -0.59 15.92 19.76
C HIS A 498 -0.27 16.13 21.24
N SER A 499 -0.57 17.30 21.76
CA SER A 499 -0.42 17.58 23.20
C SER A 499 -1.58 16.95 23.97
N LEU A 500 -1.26 16.11 24.93
CA LEU A 500 -2.21 15.35 25.73
C LEU A 500 -1.99 15.67 27.21
N GLU A 501 -3.02 16.20 27.88
CA GLU A 501 -2.95 16.47 29.32
C GLU A 501 -2.99 15.20 30.14
N LYS A 502 -2.27 15.18 31.27
CA LYS A 502 -2.34 14.09 32.24
C LYS A 502 -3.72 14.09 32.92
N SER A 503 -4.42 12.98 32.86
CA SER A 503 -5.71 12.82 33.52
C SER A 503 -5.52 12.96 35.05
N LYS A 504 -6.31 13.82 35.68
CA LYS A 504 -6.38 13.86 37.13
C LYS A 504 -6.91 12.53 37.63
N LYS A 505 -6.25 11.86 38.59
CA LYS A 505 -6.82 10.72 39.26
C LYS A 505 -8.20 11.14 39.78
N ALA A 506 -9.26 10.39 39.40
CA ALA A 506 -10.48 10.43 40.19
C ALA A 506 -10.11 9.94 41.59
N GLU A 507 -10.24 10.81 42.58
CA GLU A 507 -10.09 10.47 43.99
C GLU A 507 -11.09 9.41 44.42
#